data_ca60721d0ad43a9368bd7da5b6177e3b
#
_entry.id   ca60721d0ad43a9368bd7da5b6177e3b
#
_cell.length_a   1.000
_cell.length_b   1.000
_cell.length_c   1.000
_cell.angle_alpha   90.00
_cell.angle_beta   90.00
_cell.angle_gamma   90.00
#
_symmetry.space_group_name_H-M   'P 1'
#
loop_
_entity.id
_entity.type
_entity.pdbx_description
1 polymer ?
#
loop_
_entity_poly.entity_id
_entity_poly.type
_entity_poly.pdbx_seq_one_letter_code
_entity_poly.pdbx_strand_id
1 'polypeptide(L)'
;VHPRPYLVCFNHCEHVTLENVTLTNSPAWTVHPLYCRNVVIRGLNIKNPADSPNTDGIDPDGCQDVRIHDCTIDVGDDCIAIKSGTEDTPNRQGCERLIISNCHFLHGHGVVLGSEMSGGIRNVVVSACVFYETDRGIRLKTRRGRGGTVEGIQLNNLVMEKVMCPFVFNMYYFCGANGKMKHVWDKAPY
;
A
#
# COMPACT_ATOMS: atom_id res chain seq x y z
N VAL A 1 -1.77 -6.27 24.73
CA VAL A 1 -2.65 -6.13 23.58
C VAL A 1 -2.20 -7.14 22.56
N HIS A 2 -3.07 -8.09 22.20
CA HIS A 2 -2.75 -9.06 21.13
C HIS A 2 -2.85 -8.35 19.76
N PRO A 3 -1.93 -8.62 18.81
CA PRO A 3 -2.05 -8.07 17.48
C PRO A 3 -3.34 -8.58 16.81
N ARG A 4 -4.00 -7.69 16.06
CA ARG A 4 -5.17 -8.07 15.26
C ARG A 4 -4.70 -8.88 14.05
N PRO A 5 -5.36 -9.99 13.69
CA PRO A 5 -4.98 -10.77 12.51
C PRO A 5 -5.33 -10.03 11.20
N TYR A 6 -4.63 -10.36 10.12
CA TYR A 6 -5.06 -10.02 8.77
C TYR A 6 -6.23 -10.91 8.34
N LEU A 7 -7.13 -10.41 7.49
CA LEU A 7 -8.27 -11.23 7.06
C LEU A 7 -7.83 -12.33 6.08
N VAL A 8 -7.01 -11.96 5.08
CA VAL A 8 -6.44 -12.89 4.11
C VAL A 8 -4.94 -12.64 4.02
N CYS A 9 -4.12 -13.64 4.28
CA CYS A 9 -2.67 -13.54 4.18
C CYS A 9 -2.11 -14.69 3.34
N PHE A 10 -1.29 -14.35 2.35
CA PHE A 10 -0.46 -15.31 1.60
C PHE A 10 1.00 -15.04 1.97
N ASN A 11 1.72 -16.07 2.34
CA ASN A 11 3.10 -15.91 2.80
C ASN A 11 4.04 -16.84 2.04
N HIS A 12 5.03 -16.27 1.33
CA HIS A 12 5.99 -16.99 0.48
C HIS A 12 5.30 -17.90 -0.56
N CYS A 13 4.22 -17.42 -1.16
CA CYS A 13 3.48 -18.17 -2.17
C CYS A 13 3.86 -17.73 -3.59
N GLU A 14 3.80 -18.66 -4.52
CA GLU A 14 3.90 -18.39 -5.96
C GLU A 14 2.60 -18.71 -6.69
N HIS A 15 2.32 -17.97 -7.78
CA HIS A 15 1.13 -18.15 -8.60
C HIS A 15 -0.19 -18.01 -7.81
N VAL A 16 -0.29 -16.93 -7.03
CA VAL A 16 -1.49 -16.61 -6.24
C VAL A 16 -2.53 -15.96 -7.14
N THR A 17 -3.75 -16.44 -7.09
CA THR A 17 -4.91 -15.76 -7.69
C THR A 17 -6.01 -15.61 -6.63
N LEU A 18 -6.44 -14.37 -6.38
CA LEU A 18 -7.59 -14.04 -5.54
C LEU A 18 -8.56 -13.21 -6.38
N GLU A 19 -9.75 -13.72 -6.62
CA GLU A 19 -10.67 -13.08 -7.54
C GLU A 19 -12.14 -13.18 -7.16
N ASN A 20 -12.91 -12.15 -7.57
CA ASN A 20 -14.37 -12.14 -7.55
C ASN A 20 -14.98 -12.46 -6.18
N VAL A 21 -14.36 -11.96 -5.10
CA VAL A 21 -14.88 -12.12 -3.73
C VAL A 21 -15.14 -10.77 -3.08
N THR A 22 -16.10 -10.77 -2.15
CA THR A 22 -16.37 -9.62 -1.29
C THR A 22 -15.77 -9.86 0.09
N LEU A 23 -14.97 -8.91 0.57
CA LEU A 23 -14.29 -8.94 1.86
C LEU A 23 -14.75 -7.74 2.70
N THR A 24 -15.20 -8.00 3.92
CA THR A 24 -15.76 -6.94 4.78
C THR A 24 -15.31 -7.09 6.22
N ASN A 25 -15.29 -5.95 6.92
CA ASN A 25 -15.06 -5.91 8.37
C ASN A 25 -13.76 -6.59 8.80
N SER A 26 -12.69 -6.31 8.06
CA SER A 26 -11.37 -6.82 8.42
C SER A 26 -10.94 -6.30 9.80
N PRO A 27 -10.34 -7.14 10.64
CA PRO A 27 -9.82 -6.70 11.94
C PRO A 27 -8.53 -5.86 11.82
N ALA A 28 -7.79 -5.98 10.72
CA ALA A 28 -6.60 -5.21 10.36
C ALA A 28 -6.47 -5.17 8.83
N TRP A 29 -5.27 -5.23 8.24
CA TRP A 29 -5.07 -5.29 6.78
C TRP A 29 -5.91 -6.41 6.17
N THR A 30 -6.63 -6.09 5.09
CA THR A 30 -7.61 -7.02 4.54
C THR A 30 -6.97 -8.11 3.71
N VAL A 31 -6.14 -7.75 2.71
CA VAL A 31 -5.42 -8.72 1.87
C VAL A 31 -3.93 -8.42 1.93
N HIS A 32 -3.16 -9.34 2.52
CA HIS A 32 -1.72 -9.16 2.72
C HIS A 32 -0.92 -10.29 2.06
N PRO A 33 -0.53 -10.15 0.79
CA PRO A 33 0.50 -11.01 0.20
C PRO A 33 1.88 -10.57 0.69
N LEU A 34 2.60 -11.49 1.33
CA LEU A 34 3.93 -11.27 1.90
C LEU A 34 4.94 -12.17 1.20
N TYR A 35 5.98 -11.55 0.61
CA TYR A 35 7.04 -12.27 -0.12
C TYR A 35 6.52 -13.23 -1.20
N CYS A 36 5.43 -12.84 -1.86
CA CYS A 36 4.80 -13.64 -2.91
C CYS A 36 5.29 -13.24 -4.30
N ARG A 37 5.17 -14.16 -5.25
CA ARG A 37 5.51 -13.93 -6.65
C ARG A 37 4.38 -14.36 -7.58
N ASN A 38 4.23 -13.66 -8.72
CA ASN A 38 3.17 -13.90 -9.69
C ASN A 38 1.78 -13.86 -9.04
N VAL A 39 1.44 -12.71 -8.48
CA VAL A 39 0.20 -12.48 -7.74
C VAL A 39 -0.81 -11.76 -8.64
N VAL A 40 -2.01 -12.31 -8.74
CA VAL A 40 -3.16 -11.68 -9.40
C VAL A 40 -4.27 -11.48 -8.40
N ILE A 41 -4.70 -10.24 -8.23
CA ILE A 41 -5.84 -9.86 -7.39
C ILE A 41 -6.79 -9.07 -8.26
N ARG A 42 -8.02 -9.59 -8.47
CA ARG A 42 -8.96 -8.96 -9.39
C ARG A 42 -10.42 -9.10 -8.99
N GLY A 43 -11.22 -8.11 -9.37
CA GLY A 43 -12.67 -8.15 -9.18
C GLY A 43 -13.08 -8.22 -7.71
N LEU A 44 -12.23 -7.74 -6.79
CA LEU A 44 -12.57 -7.71 -5.38
C LEU A 44 -13.48 -6.54 -5.04
N ASN A 45 -14.41 -6.78 -4.13
CA ASN A 45 -15.16 -5.74 -3.45
C ASN A 45 -14.74 -5.74 -1.98
N ILE A 46 -13.91 -4.78 -1.57
CA ILE A 46 -13.43 -4.64 -0.19
C ILE A 46 -14.17 -3.50 0.47
N LYS A 47 -14.81 -3.78 1.61
CA LYS A 47 -15.53 -2.77 2.39
C LYS A 47 -15.28 -2.90 3.88
N ASN A 48 -14.61 -1.91 4.45
CA ASN A 48 -14.38 -1.78 5.88
C ASN A 48 -14.98 -0.45 6.39
N PRO A 49 -15.35 -0.35 7.68
CA PRO A 49 -15.84 0.92 8.23
C PRO A 49 -14.78 2.04 8.07
N ALA A 50 -15.23 3.22 7.69
CA ALA A 50 -14.35 4.37 7.42
C ALA A 50 -13.58 4.87 8.65
N ASP A 51 -14.05 4.58 9.85
CA ASP A 51 -13.43 4.92 11.13
C ASP A 51 -12.57 3.79 11.74
N SER A 52 -12.41 2.69 11.01
CA SER A 52 -11.67 1.51 11.48
C SER A 52 -10.17 1.66 11.18
N PRO A 53 -9.30 1.78 12.18
CA PRO A 53 -7.88 1.99 11.95
C PRO A 53 -7.18 0.71 11.45
N ASN A 54 -6.21 0.88 10.57
CA ASN A 54 -5.40 -0.17 9.96
C ASN A 54 -6.21 -1.22 9.18
N THR A 55 -7.34 -0.83 8.63
CA THR A 55 -8.16 -1.69 7.77
C THR A 55 -7.85 -1.45 6.30
N ASP A 56 -6.55 -1.43 6.00
CA ASP A 56 -6.02 -1.30 4.65
C ASP A 56 -6.66 -2.36 3.72
N GLY A 57 -6.83 -2.01 2.45
CA GLY A 57 -7.45 -2.91 1.48
C GLY A 57 -6.51 -4.01 1.01
N ILE A 58 -5.43 -3.66 0.32
CA ILE A 58 -4.48 -4.63 -0.23
C ILE A 58 -3.05 -4.16 0.03
N ASP A 59 -2.27 -4.99 0.70
CA ASP A 59 -0.92 -4.69 1.16
C ASP A 59 0.12 -5.66 0.57
N PRO A 60 0.53 -5.51 -0.71
CA PRO A 60 1.64 -6.31 -1.24
C PRO A 60 2.94 -5.90 -0.55
N ASP A 61 3.57 -6.84 0.17
CA ASP A 61 4.77 -6.61 0.97
C ASP A 61 5.92 -7.51 0.49
N GLY A 62 6.97 -6.91 -0.05
CA GLY A 62 8.11 -7.63 -0.60
C GLY A 62 7.76 -8.56 -1.77
N CYS A 63 6.70 -8.26 -2.49
CA CYS A 63 6.16 -9.09 -3.58
C CYS A 63 6.73 -8.70 -4.95
N GLN A 64 6.69 -9.64 -5.87
CA GLN A 64 7.15 -9.43 -7.25
C GLN A 64 6.10 -9.91 -8.26
N ASP A 65 6.03 -9.21 -9.40
CA ASP A 65 5.12 -9.57 -10.51
C ASP A 65 3.64 -9.59 -10.05
N VAL A 66 3.19 -8.46 -9.50
CA VAL A 66 1.85 -8.29 -8.92
C VAL A 66 0.94 -7.55 -9.88
N ARG A 67 -0.28 -8.05 -10.06
CA ARG A 67 -1.35 -7.37 -10.79
C ARG A 67 -2.57 -7.23 -9.89
N ILE A 68 -3.01 -5.99 -9.69
CA ILE A 68 -4.24 -5.66 -8.94
C ILE A 68 -5.13 -4.88 -9.91
N HIS A 69 -6.29 -5.44 -10.24
CA HIS A 69 -7.15 -4.78 -11.20
C HIS A 69 -8.65 -5.08 -11.02
N ASP A 70 -9.48 -4.17 -11.55
CA ASP A 70 -10.94 -4.30 -11.53
C ASP A 70 -11.51 -4.43 -10.10
N CYS A 71 -10.85 -3.81 -9.10
CA CYS A 71 -11.29 -3.87 -7.70
C CYS A 71 -12.02 -2.59 -7.30
N THR A 72 -12.99 -2.75 -6.40
CA THR A 72 -13.63 -1.64 -5.67
C THR A 72 -13.19 -1.71 -4.21
N ILE A 73 -12.60 -0.63 -3.70
CA ILE A 73 -12.01 -0.58 -2.36
C ILE A 73 -12.56 0.62 -1.60
N ASP A 74 -13.20 0.34 -0.47
CA ASP A 74 -13.85 1.30 0.43
C ASP A 74 -13.43 0.95 1.86
N VAL A 75 -12.47 1.69 2.41
CA VAL A 75 -11.77 1.29 3.65
C VAL A 75 -11.48 2.47 4.57
N GLY A 76 -11.10 2.19 5.81
CA GLY A 76 -10.78 3.19 6.83
C GLY A 76 -9.30 3.59 6.90
N ASP A 77 -8.43 2.96 6.10
CA ASP A 77 -6.99 3.26 6.04
C ASP A 77 -6.51 3.24 4.58
N ASP A 78 -5.29 2.82 4.27
CA ASP A 78 -4.76 2.82 2.90
C ASP A 78 -5.59 1.89 1.98
N CYS A 79 -6.00 2.35 0.80
CA CYS A 79 -6.73 1.47 -0.13
C CYS A 79 -5.82 0.38 -0.71
N ILE A 80 -4.64 0.77 -1.17
CA ILE A 80 -3.55 -0.14 -1.51
C ILE A 80 -2.27 0.42 -0.91
N ALA A 81 -1.55 -0.37 -0.11
CA ALA A 81 -0.28 0.04 0.45
C ALA A 81 0.85 -0.91 0.02
N ILE A 82 1.71 -0.42 -0.85
CA ILE A 82 2.88 -1.17 -1.34
C ILE A 82 3.97 -1.10 -0.28
N LYS A 83 4.41 -2.25 0.20
CA LYS A 83 5.33 -2.38 1.33
C LYS A 83 6.53 -3.27 0.97
N SER A 84 7.63 -3.12 1.71
CA SER A 84 8.84 -3.94 1.56
C SER A 84 9.64 -4.01 2.87
N GLY A 85 8.92 -4.21 3.97
CA GLY A 85 9.51 -4.34 5.30
C GLY A 85 10.03 -3.04 5.90
N THR A 86 10.43 -3.13 7.16
CA THR A 86 11.04 -2.06 7.96
C THR A 86 12.57 -2.19 7.98
N GLU A 87 13.25 -1.21 8.56
CA GLU A 87 14.69 -1.25 8.82
C GLU A 87 15.12 -2.46 9.66
N ASP A 88 14.23 -2.95 10.52
CA ASP A 88 14.47 -4.08 11.42
C ASP A 88 14.06 -5.44 10.82
N THR A 89 13.43 -5.45 9.64
CA THR A 89 12.99 -6.69 8.98
C THR A 89 14.20 -7.45 8.44
N PRO A 90 14.48 -8.67 8.92
CA PRO A 90 15.58 -9.47 8.40
C PRO A 90 15.25 -9.98 6.97
N ASN A 91 16.27 -10.03 6.11
CA ASN A 91 16.15 -10.55 4.74
C ASN A 91 15.00 -9.93 3.93
N ARG A 92 14.70 -8.64 4.18
CA ARG A 92 13.62 -7.93 3.48
C ARG A 92 13.83 -7.94 1.97
N GLN A 93 12.74 -8.09 1.26
CA GLN A 93 12.72 -8.08 -0.20
C GLN A 93 12.04 -6.81 -0.71
N GLY A 94 12.51 -6.31 -1.86
CA GLY A 94 11.84 -5.22 -2.55
C GLY A 94 10.48 -5.63 -3.12
N CYS A 95 9.56 -4.69 -3.20
CA CYS A 95 8.30 -4.86 -3.91
C CYS A 95 8.47 -4.33 -5.33
N GLU A 96 8.34 -5.19 -6.36
CA GLU A 96 8.78 -4.86 -7.71
C GLU A 96 7.83 -5.36 -8.80
N ARG A 97 7.73 -4.61 -9.91
CA ARG A 97 6.94 -4.94 -11.09
C ARG A 97 5.45 -5.12 -10.76
N LEU A 98 4.86 -4.04 -10.26
CA LEU A 98 3.45 -3.99 -9.89
C LEU A 98 2.64 -3.22 -10.94
N ILE A 99 1.47 -3.73 -11.26
CA ILE A 99 0.46 -3.02 -12.04
C ILE A 99 -0.82 -2.94 -11.23
N ILE A 100 -1.29 -1.72 -11.01
CA ILE A 100 -2.59 -1.41 -10.39
C ILE A 100 -3.41 -0.70 -11.45
N SER A 101 -4.55 -1.27 -11.86
CA SER A 101 -5.34 -0.70 -12.94
C SER A 101 -6.84 -0.94 -12.81
N ASN A 102 -7.64 -0.06 -13.42
CA ASN A 102 -9.09 -0.16 -13.46
C ASN A 102 -9.74 -0.32 -12.07
N CYS A 103 -9.17 0.28 -11.04
CA CYS A 103 -9.70 0.19 -9.68
C CYS A 103 -10.50 1.45 -9.31
N HIS A 104 -11.50 1.26 -8.46
CA HIS A 104 -12.28 2.32 -7.83
C HIS A 104 -11.94 2.38 -6.35
N PHE A 105 -11.45 3.53 -5.89
CA PHE A 105 -11.15 3.83 -4.49
C PHE A 105 -12.20 4.81 -3.98
N LEU A 106 -13.00 4.42 -3.00
CA LEU A 106 -14.16 5.20 -2.55
C LEU A 106 -13.91 6.00 -1.27
N HIS A 107 -13.25 5.42 -0.28
CA HIS A 107 -12.77 6.10 0.93
C HIS A 107 -11.37 5.58 1.24
N GLY A 108 -10.74 6.12 2.28
CA GLY A 108 -9.40 5.73 2.71
C GLY A 108 -8.31 6.64 2.14
N HIS A 109 -7.07 6.16 2.19
CA HIS A 109 -5.89 6.98 1.91
C HIS A 109 -5.32 6.81 0.49
N GLY A 110 -6.11 6.23 -0.43
CA GLY A 110 -5.69 6.06 -1.83
C GLY A 110 -4.61 4.99 -2.02
N VAL A 111 -3.74 5.19 -3.02
CA VAL A 111 -2.61 4.29 -3.31
C VAL A 111 -1.34 4.82 -2.67
N VAL A 112 -0.72 4.00 -1.84
CA VAL A 112 0.34 4.39 -0.92
C VAL A 112 1.61 3.57 -1.16
N LEU A 113 2.76 4.23 -1.13
CA LEU A 113 4.08 3.63 -1.11
C LEU A 113 4.66 3.84 0.29
N GLY A 114 4.83 2.74 1.03
CA GLY A 114 5.27 2.78 2.43
C GLY A 114 4.11 2.71 3.45
N SER A 115 4.36 3.02 4.74
CA SER A 115 5.64 3.48 5.33
C SER A 115 6.75 2.42 5.42
N GLU A 116 6.39 1.15 5.42
CA GLU A 116 7.34 0.03 5.39
C GLU A 116 7.89 -0.12 3.96
N MET A 117 9.07 0.47 3.68
CA MET A 117 9.64 0.48 2.32
C MET A 117 11.15 0.25 2.30
N SER A 118 11.70 -0.34 3.36
CA SER A 118 13.15 -0.49 3.53
C SER A 118 13.81 -1.46 2.53
N GLY A 119 13.05 -2.38 1.92
CA GLY A 119 13.52 -3.24 0.83
C GLY A 119 13.50 -2.56 -0.55
N GLY A 120 12.88 -1.38 -0.63
CA GLY A 120 12.68 -0.64 -1.88
C GLY A 120 11.37 -0.99 -2.60
N ILE A 121 10.89 -0.05 -3.42
CA ILE A 121 9.70 -0.21 -4.27
C ILE A 121 10.07 0.24 -5.68
N ARG A 122 9.93 -0.64 -6.67
CA ARG A 122 10.41 -0.39 -8.02
C ARG A 122 9.43 -0.82 -9.10
N ASN A 123 9.42 -0.09 -10.21
CA ASN A 123 8.69 -0.45 -11.42
C ASN A 123 7.19 -0.67 -11.13
N VAL A 124 6.53 0.38 -10.66
CA VAL A 124 5.10 0.39 -10.35
C VAL A 124 4.34 1.23 -11.36
N VAL A 125 3.27 0.69 -11.91
CA VAL A 125 2.34 1.41 -12.77
C VAL A 125 0.98 1.48 -12.06
N VAL A 126 0.44 2.71 -11.93
CA VAL A 126 -0.94 2.93 -11.50
C VAL A 126 -1.66 3.62 -12.64
N SER A 127 -2.69 2.99 -13.20
CA SER A 127 -3.35 3.47 -14.40
C SER A 127 -4.86 3.23 -14.44
N ALA A 128 -5.58 4.14 -15.10
CA ALA A 128 -7.02 4.01 -15.32
C ALA A 128 -7.81 3.77 -14.02
N CYS A 129 -7.44 4.44 -12.94
CA CYS A 129 -8.09 4.33 -11.64
C CYS A 129 -8.91 5.58 -11.31
N VAL A 130 -10.00 5.38 -10.58
CA VAL A 130 -10.88 6.45 -10.10
C VAL A 130 -10.80 6.51 -8.59
N PHE A 131 -10.55 7.71 -8.06
CA PHE A 131 -10.55 8.02 -6.64
C PHE A 131 -11.75 8.92 -6.37
N TYR A 132 -12.58 8.55 -5.44
CA TYR A 132 -13.76 9.31 -5.05
C TYR A 132 -13.86 9.40 -3.52
N GLU A 133 -13.83 10.64 -3.01
CA GLU A 133 -13.91 10.91 -1.56
C GLU A 133 -12.78 10.28 -0.71
N THR A 134 -11.65 9.92 -1.32
CA THR A 134 -10.46 9.53 -0.56
C THR A 134 -9.79 10.78 0.03
N ASP A 135 -9.13 10.66 1.18
CA ASP A 135 -8.38 11.79 1.74
C ASP A 135 -7.08 12.05 0.98
N ARG A 136 -6.51 11.03 0.36
CA ARG A 136 -5.32 11.11 -0.51
C ARG A 136 -5.57 10.36 -1.82
N GLY A 137 -4.92 10.81 -2.88
CA GLY A 137 -4.86 10.05 -4.14
C GLY A 137 -3.66 9.12 -4.15
N ILE A 138 -2.48 9.66 -4.46
CA ILE A 138 -1.20 8.95 -4.43
C ILE A 138 -0.36 9.48 -3.27
N ARG A 139 0.13 8.59 -2.44
CA ARG A 139 0.88 8.97 -1.25
C ARG A 139 2.19 8.19 -1.14
N LEU A 140 3.30 8.91 -1.02
CA LEU A 140 4.56 8.33 -0.56
C LEU A 140 4.76 8.78 0.88
N LYS A 141 4.89 7.82 1.79
CA LYS A 141 5.10 8.10 3.21
C LYS A 141 6.27 7.29 3.75
N THR A 142 7.26 7.97 4.29
CA THR A 142 8.43 7.34 4.88
C THR A 142 9.04 8.26 5.94
N ARG A 143 10.11 7.83 6.55
CA ARG A 143 10.87 8.62 7.49
C ARG A 143 12.35 8.34 7.36
N ARG A 144 13.17 9.23 7.90
CA ARG A 144 14.60 9.00 8.05
C ARG A 144 14.88 7.68 8.80
N GLY A 145 15.85 6.94 8.34
CA GLY A 145 16.24 5.65 8.91
C GLY A 145 15.48 4.44 8.34
N ARG A 146 14.38 4.65 7.59
CA ARG A 146 13.75 3.54 6.85
C ARG A 146 14.66 2.98 5.77
N GLY A 147 15.39 3.85 5.05
CA GLY A 147 16.15 3.45 3.89
C GLY A 147 15.27 2.98 2.73
N GLY A 148 15.87 2.26 1.80
CA GLY A 148 15.21 1.78 0.59
C GLY A 148 15.19 2.84 -0.52
N THR A 149 14.88 2.39 -1.73
CA THR A 149 14.76 3.25 -2.92
C THR A 149 13.37 3.11 -3.51
N VAL A 150 12.75 4.22 -3.88
CA VAL A 150 11.50 4.25 -4.66
C VAL A 150 11.83 4.78 -6.05
N GLU A 151 11.67 3.97 -7.08
CA GLU A 151 12.02 4.33 -8.45
C GLU A 151 11.13 3.65 -9.49
N GLY A 152 11.07 4.22 -10.70
CA GLY A 152 10.29 3.65 -11.81
C GLY A 152 8.77 3.67 -11.57
N ILE A 153 8.26 4.73 -10.93
CA ILE A 153 6.82 4.87 -10.65
C ILE A 153 6.15 5.63 -11.80
N GLN A 154 5.16 5.02 -12.40
CA GLN A 154 4.37 5.60 -13.48
C GLN A 154 2.91 5.75 -13.05
N LEU A 155 2.38 6.95 -13.21
CA LEU A 155 1.02 7.31 -12.86
C LEU A 155 0.35 7.91 -14.11
N ASN A 156 -0.74 7.30 -14.58
CA ASN A 156 -1.42 7.80 -15.77
C ASN A 156 -2.91 7.52 -15.77
N ASN A 157 -3.68 8.35 -16.47
CA ASN A 157 -5.13 8.20 -16.62
C ASN A 157 -5.86 8.05 -15.28
N LEU A 158 -5.53 8.88 -14.30
CA LEU A 158 -6.17 8.88 -12.99
C LEU A 158 -7.25 9.97 -12.93
N VAL A 159 -8.43 9.61 -12.43
CA VAL A 159 -9.51 10.53 -12.14
C VAL A 159 -9.61 10.67 -10.62
N MET A 160 -9.59 11.90 -10.12
CA MET A 160 -9.66 12.18 -8.69
C MET A 160 -10.79 13.20 -8.44
N GLU A 161 -11.89 12.73 -7.85
CA GLU A 161 -13.06 13.56 -7.51
C GLU A 161 -13.22 13.64 -6.00
N LYS A 162 -13.34 14.87 -5.47
CA LYS A 162 -13.45 15.15 -4.02
C LYS A 162 -12.30 14.57 -3.19
N VAL A 163 -11.13 14.40 -3.79
CA VAL A 163 -9.92 13.96 -3.11
C VAL A 163 -9.31 15.16 -2.38
N MET A 164 -9.13 15.04 -1.06
CA MET A 164 -8.66 16.16 -0.23
C MET A 164 -7.23 16.58 -0.63
N CYS A 165 -6.34 15.63 -0.86
CA CYS A 165 -4.97 15.89 -1.30
C CYS A 165 -4.53 14.87 -2.35
N PRO A 166 -4.56 15.21 -3.65
CA PRO A 166 -4.26 14.29 -4.75
C PRO A 166 -2.88 13.63 -4.69
N PHE A 167 -1.85 14.38 -4.30
CA PHE A 167 -0.46 13.88 -4.23
C PHE A 167 0.21 14.32 -2.94
N VAL A 168 0.75 13.36 -2.19
CA VAL A 168 1.49 13.61 -0.94
C VAL A 168 2.82 12.87 -0.93
N PHE A 169 3.90 13.61 -0.69
CA PHE A 169 5.24 13.08 -0.45
C PHE A 169 5.66 13.50 0.96
N ASN A 170 5.67 12.55 1.89
CA ASN A 170 5.99 12.80 3.29
C ASN A 170 7.19 11.97 3.75
N MET A 171 8.32 12.63 3.94
CA MET A 171 9.60 12.05 4.40
C MET A 171 9.79 12.13 5.92
N TYR A 172 8.78 12.60 6.65
CA TYR A 172 8.78 12.77 8.11
C TYR A 172 7.58 12.07 8.74
N TYR A 173 7.17 10.97 8.15
CA TYR A 173 6.00 10.24 8.61
C TYR A 173 6.25 9.64 9.99
N PHE A 174 5.31 9.90 10.92
CA PHE A 174 5.38 9.36 12.27
C PHE A 174 5.03 7.87 12.29
N CYS A 175 6.05 7.01 12.33
CA CYS A 175 5.86 5.57 12.39
C CYS A 175 7.01 4.86 13.10
N GLY A 176 6.67 3.76 13.80
CA GLY A 176 7.63 2.96 14.56
C GLY A 176 8.20 3.67 15.79
N ALA A 177 9.07 2.98 16.52
CA ALA A 177 9.68 3.45 17.76
C ALA A 177 10.47 4.76 17.60
N ASN A 178 11.07 4.96 16.43
CA ASN A 178 11.89 6.13 16.10
C ASN A 178 11.12 7.24 15.39
N GLY A 179 9.80 7.13 15.27
CA GLY A 179 8.96 8.09 14.55
C GLY A 179 8.94 9.51 15.13
N LYS A 180 9.46 9.72 16.34
CA LYS A 180 9.56 11.04 17.01
C LYS A 180 10.87 11.77 16.71
N MET A 181 11.62 11.38 15.70
CA MET A 181 12.87 12.07 15.36
C MET A 181 12.59 13.51 14.97
N LYS A 182 13.37 14.43 15.56
CA LYS A 182 13.30 15.86 15.22
C LYS A 182 13.64 16.06 13.73
N HIS A 183 13.01 17.06 13.13
CA HIS A 183 13.44 17.58 11.83
C HIS A 183 14.93 17.95 11.91
N VAL A 184 15.76 17.27 11.14
CA VAL A 184 17.18 17.58 11.03
C VAL A 184 17.45 17.98 9.59
N TRP A 185 17.90 19.20 9.40
CA TRP A 185 18.48 19.62 8.12
C TRP A 185 19.85 18.95 7.96
N ASP A 186 19.86 17.89 7.20
CA ASP A 186 21.06 17.12 6.96
C ASP A 186 21.16 16.81 5.46
N LYS A 187 22.37 16.89 4.94
CA LYS A 187 22.69 16.56 3.55
C LYS A 187 22.90 15.06 3.33
N ALA A 188 22.81 14.24 4.36
CA ALA A 188 22.94 12.80 4.23
C ALA A 188 21.75 12.21 3.47
N PRO A 189 21.95 11.26 2.56
CA PRO A 189 20.87 10.56 1.89
C PRO A 189 20.01 9.80 2.92
N TYR A 190 18.73 9.76 2.65
CA TYR A 190 17.73 9.09 3.49
C TYR A 190 17.77 7.58 3.32
#